data_604f2b6caa9351535e112eeb81bce6bc
#
_entry.id   604f2b6caa9351535e112eeb81bce6bc
#
_cell.length_a   1.000
_cell.length_b   1.000
_cell.length_c   1.000
_cell.angle_alpha   90.00
_cell.angle_beta   90.00
_cell.angle_gamma   90.00
#
_symmetry.space_group_name_H-M   'P 1'
#
loop_
_entity.id
_entity.type
_entity.pdbx_description
1 polymer ?
#
loop_
_entity_poly.entity_id
_entity_poly.type
_entity_poly.pdbx_seq_one_letter_code
_entity_poly.pdbx_strand_id
1 'polypeptide(L)'
;MDTEWICFDAVTGYDKGELNHAAQILRQGGLVAFPTETVYGLGGDGFNPQAAKKIYEAKGRPSDNPLILHISKREELDAIAARIPETAEKLMDAFWPGPMTLIFEKTKAVPYETTGGLDTVCLLYTSPSPRDGLLSR
;
A
#
# COMPACT_ATOMS: atom_id res chain seq x y z
N MET A 1 17.97 15.43 0.76
CA MET A 1 17.24 14.23 0.28
C MET A 1 17.34 14.15 -1.22
N ASP A 2 17.85 13.07 -1.72
CA ASP A 2 17.98 12.88 -3.15
C ASP A 2 16.76 12.15 -3.68
N THR A 3 16.10 12.77 -4.65
CA THR A 3 14.92 12.18 -5.29
C THR A 3 15.28 11.71 -6.69
N GLU A 4 15.06 10.44 -6.94
CA GLU A 4 15.26 9.88 -8.26
C GLU A 4 13.96 9.92 -9.05
N TRP A 5 14.06 10.20 -10.34
CA TRP A 5 12.91 10.21 -11.23
C TRP A 5 12.90 8.95 -12.07
N ILE A 6 11.78 8.25 -12.02
CA ILE A 6 11.55 7.05 -12.83
C ILE A 6 10.42 7.39 -13.80
N CYS A 7 10.69 7.28 -15.09
CA CYS A 7 9.73 7.64 -16.11
C CYS A 7 9.08 6.39 -16.71
N PHE A 8 7.77 6.39 -16.76
CA PHE A 8 7.01 5.34 -17.44
C PHE A 8 6.28 5.93 -18.63
N ASP A 9 6.30 5.21 -19.73
CA ASP A 9 5.50 5.56 -20.88
C ASP A 9 4.14 4.85 -20.77
N ALA A 10 3.07 5.63 -20.77
CA ALA A 10 1.73 5.10 -20.65
C ALA A 10 1.31 4.26 -21.86
N VAL A 11 1.99 4.44 -23.00
CA VAL A 11 1.70 3.72 -24.25
C VAL A 11 2.51 2.44 -24.38
N THR A 12 3.80 2.51 -24.06
CA THR A 12 4.72 1.36 -24.20
C THR A 12 4.84 0.52 -22.94
N GLY A 13 4.29 1.00 -21.82
CA GLY A 13 4.34 0.31 -20.54
C GLY A 13 5.54 0.72 -19.69
N TYR A 14 5.95 -0.16 -18.81
CA TYR A 14 7.01 0.10 -17.86
C TYR A 14 8.19 -0.86 -18.06
N ASP A 15 9.37 -0.39 -17.72
CA ASP A 15 10.56 -1.21 -17.68
C ASP A 15 10.60 -1.98 -16.36
N LYS A 16 10.75 -3.29 -16.43
CA LYS A 16 10.86 -4.14 -15.24
C LYS A 16 12.05 -3.79 -14.37
N GLY A 17 13.14 -3.33 -14.96
CA GLY A 17 14.33 -2.88 -14.22
C GLY A 17 14.02 -1.68 -13.34
N GLU A 18 13.30 -0.72 -13.86
CA GLU A 18 12.91 0.48 -13.12
C GLU A 18 11.90 0.16 -12.01
N LEU A 19 10.95 -0.75 -12.28
CA LEU A 19 10.03 -1.23 -11.26
C LEU A 19 10.75 -1.97 -10.14
N ASN A 20 11.70 -2.83 -10.48
CA ASN A 20 12.50 -3.53 -9.49
C ASN A 20 13.32 -2.56 -8.65
N HIS A 21 13.82 -1.50 -9.24
CA HIS A 21 14.54 -0.46 -8.52
C HIS A 21 13.62 0.25 -7.51
N ALA A 22 12.42 0.64 -7.94
CA ALA A 22 11.42 1.23 -7.05
C ALA A 22 11.04 0.26 -5.91
N ALA A 23 10.86 -1.01 -6.23
CA ALA A 23 10.57 -2.03 -5.22
C ALA A 23 11.71 -2.19 -4.20
N GLN A 24 12.97 -2.09 -4.65
CA GLN A 24 14.11 -2.12 -3.73
C GLN A 24 14.12 -0.92 -2.79
N ILE A 25 13.80 0.27 -3.30
CA ILE A 25 13.68 1.47 -2.46
C ILE A 25 12.67 1.23 -1.34
N LEU A 26 11.52 0.65 -1.67
CA LEU A 26 10.50 0.31 -0.67
C LEU A 26 11.01 -0.71 0.35
N ARG A 27 11.67 -1.77 -0.10
CA ARG A 27 12.22 -2.80 0.80
C ARG A 27 13.28 -2.27 1.74
N GLN A 28 14.00 -1.24 1.32
CA GLN A 28 15.04 -0.59 2.13
C GLN A 28 14.47 0.47 3.08
N GLY A 29 13.16 0.62 3.13
CA GLY A 29 12.51 1.60 4.00
C GLY A 29 12.40 3.00 3.40
N GLY A 30 12.64 3.12 2.10
CA GLY A 30 12.45 4.38 1.37
C GLY A 30 11.00 4.60 0.97
N LEU A 31 10.73 5.75 0.37
CA LEU A 31 9.40 6.11 -0.11
C LEU A 31 9.39 6.20 -1.63
N VAL A 32 8.26 5.88 -2.22
CA VAL A 32 8.03 6.00 -3.66
C VAL A 32 6.73 6.77 -3.89
N ALA A 33 6.78 7.81 -4.71
CA ALA A 33 5.59 8.49 -5.20
C ALA A 33 5.20 7.86 -6.52
N PHE A 34 3.92 7.53 -6.68
CA PHE A 34 3.44 6.84 -7.87
C PHE A 34 2.11 7.44 -8.35
N PRO A 35 1.84 7.39 -9.65
CA PRO A 35 0.59 7.90 -10.19
C PRO A 35 -0.56 6.96 -9.85
N THR A 36 -1.75 7.54 -9.63
CA THR A 36 -2.99 6.80 -9.46
C THR A 36 -4.03 7.34 -10.45
N GLU A 37 -5.24 6.82 -10.37
CA GLU A 37 -6.34 7.29 -11.23
C GLU A 37 -6.82 8.71 -10.89
N THR A 38 -6.42 9.24 -9.76
CA THR A 38 -6.82 10.58 -9.33
C THR A 38 -5.61 11.49 -9.07
N VAL A 39 -4.84 11.22 -8.03
CA VAL A 39 -3.68 12.02 -7.62
C VAL A 39 -2.48 11.10 -7.41
N TYR A 40 -1.30 11.68 -7.30
CA TYR A 40 -0.12 10.91 -6.93
C TYR A 40 -0.24 10.39 -5.50
N GLY A 41 0.06 9.12 -5.32
CA GLY A 41 0.16 8.49 -4.01
C GLY A 41 1.61 8.48 -3.52
N LEU A 42 1.80 8.47 -2.21
CA LEU A 42 3.11 8.29 -1.60
C LEU A 42 3.06 7.01 -0.77
N GLY A 43 3.94 6.07 -1.08
CA GLY A 43 3.96 4.76 -0.46
C GLY A 43 5.28 4.40 0.17
N GLY A 44 5.21 3.47 1.10
CA GLY A 44 6.35 2.88 1.76
C GLY A 44 5.99 1.47 2.20
N ASP A 45 6.95 0.76 2.77
CA ASP A 45 6.71 -0.58 3.33
C ASP A 45 5.83 -0.47 4.58
N GLY A 46 4.61 -0.98 4.50
CA GLY A 46 3.63 -0.93 5.59
C GLY A 46 4.03 -1.72 6.83
N PHE A 47 4.98 -2.65 6.73
CA PHE A 47 5.51 -3.40 7.86
C PHE A 47 6.69 -2.70 8.53
N ASN A 48 7.18 -1.62 7.94
CA ASN A 48 8.32 -0.88 8.49
C ASN A 48 7.85 0.39 9.19
N PRO A 49 7.95 0.48 10.53
CA PRO A 49 7.50 1.65 11.25
C PRO A 49 8.23 2.94 10.86
N GLN A 50 9.48 2.85 10.46
CA GLN A 50 10.24 4.02 10.02
C GLN A 50 9.73 4.56 8.68
N ALA A 51 9.34 3.68 7.77
CA ALA A 51 8.74 4.08 6.50
C ALA A 51 7.41 4.81 6.73
N ALA A 52 6.57 4.30 7.62
CA ALA A 52 5.32 4.95 7.98
C ALA A 52 5.55 6.35 8.53
N LYS A 53 6.51 6.52 9.44
CA LYS A 53 6.87 7.83 9.98
C LYS A 53 7.31 8.80 8.89
N LYS A 54 8.11 8.35 7.94
CA LYS A 54 8.56 9.17 6.82
C LYS A 54 7.39 9.66 5.97
N ILE A 55 6.36 8.84 5.77
CA ILE A 55 5.17 9.24 5.02
C ILE A 55 4.46 10.39 5.72
N TYR A 56 4.24 10.28 7.03
CA TYR A 56 3.58 11.34 7.80
C TYR A 56 4.40 12.63 7.78
N GLU A 57 5.70 12.53 7.95
CA GLU A 57 6.60 13.70 7.91
C GLU A 57 6.57 14.37 6.53
N ALA A 58 6.67 13.60 5.45
CA ALA A 58 6.70 14.12 4.10
C ALA A 58 5.39 14.83 3.73
N LYS A 59 4.27 14.34 4.24
CA LYS A 59 2.95 14.93 3.96
C LYS A 59 2.56 16.01 4.96
N GLY A 60 3.30 16.19 6.04
CA GLY A 60 2.90 17.08 7.12
C GLY A 60 1.58 16.67 7.77
N ARG A 61 1.32 15.36 7.81
CA ARG A 61 0.05 14.80 8.24
C ARG A 61 0.16 14.28 9.67
N PRO A 62 -0.89 14.45 10.51
CA PRO A 62 -0.87 13.88 11.86
C PRO A 62 -0.74 12.37 11.83
N SER A 63 0.07 11.82 12.74
CA SER A 63 0.37 10.39 12.80
C SER A 63 -0.76 9.53 13.36
N ASP A 64 -1.84 10.14 13.80
CA ASP A 64 -3.04 9.44 14.28
C ASP A 64 -4.03 9.10 13.18
N ASN A 65 -3.74 9.50 11.93
CA ASN A 65 -4.58 9.24 10.78
C ASN A 65 -4.05 8.00 10.04
N PRO A 66 -4.75 6.85 10.13
CA PRO A 66 -4.20 5.59 9.64
C PRO A 66 -3.89 5.60 8.15
N LEU A 67 -2.84 4.88 7.80
CA LEU A 67 -2.49 4.59 6.41
C LEU A 67 -3.28 3.38 5.92
N ILE A 68 -3.47 3.29 4.60
CA ILE A 68 -4.14 2.15 3.99
C ILE A 68 -3.08 1.21 3.44
N LEU A 69 -3.11 -0.05 3.88
CA LEU A 69 -2.24 -1.07 3.32
C LEU A 69 -2.82 -1.57 1.99
N HIS A 70 -1.96 -1.67 1.00
CA HIS A 70 -2.32 -2.21 -0.30
C HIS A 70 -1.68 -3.58 -0.45
N ILE A 71 -2.47 -4.56 -0.84
CA ILE A 71 -1.98 -5.91 -1.12
C ILE A 71 -2.19 -6.23 -2.60
N SER A 72 -1.33 -7.07 -3.14
CA SER A 72 -1.39 -7.51 -4.54
C SER A 72 -1.90 -8.94 -4.68
N LYS A 73 -1.96 -9.67 -3.58
CA LYS A 73 -2.43 -11.05 -3.52
C LYS A 73 -3.26 -11.25 -2.26
N ARG A 74 -4.36 -12.00 -2.39
CA ARG A 74 -5.24 -12.28 -1.26
C ARG A 74 -4.52 -13.01 -0.12
N GLU A 75 -3.54 -13.84 -0.45
CA GLU A 75 -2.76 -14.60 0.53
C GLU A 75 -1.99 -13.70 1.50
N GLU A 76 -1.67 -12.49 1.08
CA GLU A 76 -0.98 -11.52 1.95
C GLU A 76 -1.85 -11.09 3.14
N LEU A 77 -3.16 -11.26 3.02
CA LEU A 77 -4.12 -10.90 4.07
C LEU A 77 -3.87 -11.66 5.38
N ASP A 78 -3.46 -12.92 5.30
CA ASP A 78 -3.24 -13.76 6.48
C ASP A 78 -2.12 -13.23 7.38
N ALA A 79 -1.16 -12.53 6.82
CA ALA A 79 -0.08 -11.93 7.59
C ALA A 79 -0.49 -10.61 8.26
N ILE A 80 -1.58 -10.00 7.80
CA ILE A 80 -1.99 -8.64 8.17
C ILE A 80 -3.21 -8.65 9.09
N ALA A 81 -4.22 -9.45 8.75
CA ALA A 81 -5.46 -9.53 9.48
C ALA A 81 -5.41 -10.65 10.52
N ALA A 82 -5.67 -10.33 11.77
CA ALA A 82 -5.68 -11.31 12.85
C ALA A 82 -6.88 -12.25 12.74
N ARG A 83 -7.98 -11.76 12.18
CA ARG A 83 -9.22 -12.52 12.01
C ARG A 83 -9.95 -12.03 10.78
N ILE A 84 -10.47 -12.96 10.00
CA ILE A 84 -11.25 -12.67 8.79
C ILE A 84 -12.68 -13.19 9.00
N PRO A 85 -13.63 -12.30 9.33
CA PRO A 85 -15.03 -12.71 9.49
C PRO A 85 -15.63 -13.21 8.17
N GLU A 86 -16.62 -14.07 8.24
CA GLU A 86 -17.32 -14.59 7.06
C GLU A 86 -17.93 -13.47 6.21
N THR A 87 -18.44 -12.43 6.86
CA THR A 87 -18.98 -11.24 6.16
C THR A 87 -17.91 -10.58 5.30
N ALA A 88 -16.68 -10.47 5.83
CA ALA A 88 -15.57 -9.91 5.09
C ALA A 88 -15.21 -10.77 3.88
N GLU A 89 -15.24 -12.10 4.02
CA GLU A 89 -14.98 -13.00 2.89
C GLU A 89 -15.99 -12.81 1.77
N LYS A 90 -17.26 -12.68 2.11
CA LYS A 90 -18.31 -12.40 1.13
C LYS A 90 -18.11 -11.10 0.40
N LEU A 91 -17.71 -10.05 1.12
CA LEU A 91 -17.41 -8.74 0.52
C LEU A 91 -16.19 -8.80 -0.38
N MET A 92 -15.16 -9.50 0.05
CA MET A 92 -13.95 -9.67 -0.75
C MET A 92 -14.24 -10.43 -2.05
N ASP A 93 -15.03 -11.51 -1.98
CA ASP A 93 -15.40 -12.28 -3.15
C ASP A 93 -16.23 -11.47 -4.16
N ALA A 94 -17.06 -10.57 -3.65
CA ALA A 94 -17.95 -9.77 -4.49
C ALA A 94 -17.25 -8.53 -5.10
N PHE A 95 -16.33 -7.90 -4.36
CA PHE A 95 -15.82 -6.58 -4.72
C PHE A 95 -14.29 -6.49 -4.88
N TRP A 96 -13.55 -7.46 -4.39
CA TRP A 96 -12.10 -7.49 -4.56
C TRP A 96 -11.70 -8.38 -5.74
N PRO A 97 -10.70 -7.97 -6.52
CA PRO A 97 -9.98 -6.70 -6.46
C PRO A 97 -10.85 -5.52 -6.89
N GLY A 98 -10.65 -4.39 -6.23
CA GLY A 98 -11.43 -3.18 -6.52
C GLY A 98 -11.27 -2.10 -5.46
N PRO A 99 -11.96 -0.97 -5.61
CA PRO A 99 -11.76 0.21 -4.76
C PRO A 99 -12.51 0.14 -3.43
N MET A 100 -12.58 -1.03 -2.82
CA MET A 100 -13.21 -1.20 -1.51
C MET A 100 -12.16 -1.41 -0.44
N THR A 101 -12.09 -0.52 0.53
CA THR A 101 -11.25 -0.66 1.71
C THR A 101 -12.00 -1.40 2.80
N LEU A 102 -11.39 -2.44 3.34
CA LEU A 102 -11.92 -3.17 4.49
C LEU A 102 -11.03 -2.94 5.70
N ILE A 103 -11.63 -2.98 6.87
CA ILE A 103 -10.93 -2.78 8.14
C ILE A 103 -10.96 -4.09 8.92
N PHE A 104 -9.77 -4.55 9.32
CA PHE A 104 -9.62 -5.78 10.09
C PHE A 104 -8.87 -5.52 11.39
N GLU A 105 -9.00 -6.42 12.35
CA GLU A 105 -8.08 -6.46 13.48
C GLU A 105 -6.69 -6.80 12.95
N LYS A 106 -5.69 -6.04 13.38
CA LYS A 106 -4.32 -6.24 12.87
C LYS A 106 -3.59 -7.34 13.62
N THR A 107 -2.63 -7.96 12.93
CA THR A 107 -1.65 -8.84 13.56
C THR A 107 -0.51 -8.03 14.16
N LYS A 108 0.35 -8.69 14.92
CA LYS A 108 1.56 -8.06 15.48
C LYS A 108 2.55 -7.62 14.40
N ALA A 109 2.46 -8.19 13.21
CA ALA A 109 3.35 -7.84 12.10
C ALA A 109 3.14 -6.41 11.60
N VAL A 110 1.94 -5.86 11.78
CA VAL A 110 1.62 -4.48 11.37
C VAL A 110 1.95 -3.53 12.52
N PRO A 111 2.89 -2.60 12.33
CA PRO A 111 3.25 -1.66 13.39
C PRO A 111 2.17 -0.61 13.61
N TYR A 112 2.08 -0.09 14.84
CA TYR A 112 1.13 0.96 15.20
C TYR A 112 1.36 2.26 14.43
N GLU A 113 2.57 2.52 14.00
CA GLU A 113 2.90 3.67 13.15
C GLU A 113 2.10 3.64 11.85
N THR A 114 1.87 2.45 11.30
CA THR A 114 1.08 2.28 10.06
C THR A 114 -0.40 2.47 10.32
N THR A 115 -0.89 2.03 11.47
CA THR A 115 -2.33 2.07 11.79
C THR A 115 -2.77 3.33 12.55
N GLY A 116 -1.88 4.30 12.71
CA GLY A 116 -2.20 5.51 13.47
C GLY A 116 -2.47 5.24 14.95
N GLY A 117 -1.89 4.17 15.49
CA GLY A 117 -2.06 3.77 16.89
C GLY A 117 -3.27 2.90 17.15
N LEU A 118 -3.99 2.49 16.11
CA LEU A 118 -5.19 1.66 16.25
C LEU A 118 -4.86 0.16 16.21
N ASP A 119 -5.69 -0.65 16.82
CA ASP A 119 -5.61 -2.12 16.76
C ASP A 119 -6.21 -2.68 15.49
N THR A 120 -6.69 -1.82 14.62
CA THR A 120 -7.26 -2.17 13.33
C THR A 120 -6.39 -1.66 12.20
N VAL A 121 -6.50 -2.31 11.04
CA VAL A 121 -5.75 -1.97 9.84
C VAL A 121 -6.71 -1.82 8.66
N CYS A 122 -6.49 -0.78 7.87
CA CYS A 122 -7.25 -0.54 6.64
C CYS A 122 -6.54 -1.24 5.48
N LEU A 123 -7.28 -2.04 4.74
CA LEU A 123 -6.74 -2.87 3.67
C LEU A 123 -7.49 -2.67 2.36
N LEU A 124 -6.72 -2.57 1.30
CA LEU A 124 -7.24 -2.46 -0.07
C LEU A 124 -6.52 -3.47 -0.96
N TYR A 125 -7.29 -4.24 -1.71
CA TYR A 125 -6.75 -5.15 -2.71
C TYR A 125 -6.96 -4.58 -4.09
N THR A 126 -5.87 -4.31 -4.80
CA THR A 126 -5.93 -3.87 -6.17
C THR A 126 -5.26 -4.89 -7.07
N SER A 127 -5.97 -5.31 -8.13
CA SER A 127 -5.38 -6.20 -9.10
C SER A 127 -4.32 -5.46 -9.89
N PRO A 128 -3.14 -6.06 -10.09
CA PRO A 128 -2.19 -5.50 -11.02
C PRO A 128 -2.77 -5.60 -12.41
N SER A 129 -3.17 -4.48 -12.97
CA SER A 129 -3.69 -4.38 -14.32
C SER A 129 -2.75 -3.51 -15.12
N PRO A 130 -2.54 -3.81 -16.40
CA PRO A 130 -1.76 -2.90 -17.26
C PRO A 130 -2.35 -1.50 -17.34
N ARG A 131 -3.61 -1.37 -17.03
CA ARG A 131 -4.25 -0.06 -16.96
C ARG A 131 -3.98 0.67 -15.67
N ASP A 132 -3.99 -0.05 -14.59
CA ASP A 132 -3.75 0.51 -13.27
C ASP A 132 -2.31 0.51 -13.00
N GLY A 133 -1.63 -0.05 -13.90
CA GLY A 133 -0.45 0.05 -14.00
C GLY A 133 0.32 -0.19 -12.90
N LEU A 134 0.43 0.03 -12.21
CA LEU A 134 1.33 0.03 -11.37
C LEU A 134 0.99 0.11 -10.14
N LEU A 135 0.09 0.27 -9.84
CA LEU A 135 -0.20 0.58 -8.84
C LEU A 135 -0.90 0.71 -8.23
N SER A 136 -1.32 0.39 -7.81
CA SER A 136 -1.29 0.55 -6.67
C SER A 136 -1.33 1.83 -6.14
N ARG A 137 -2.19 2.17 -5.63
CA ARG A 137 -2.46 3.39 -5.01
C ARG A 137 -1.76 3.69 -3.72
#